data_7701d0a37ca87177523d54d370c41439
#
_entry.id   7701d0a37ca87177523d54d370c41439
#
_cell.length_a   1.000
_cell.length_b   1.000
_cell.length_c   1.000
_cell.angle_alpha   90.00
_cell.angle_beta   90.00
_cell.angle_gamma   90.00
#
_symmetry.space_group_name_H-M   'P 1'
#
loop_
_entity.id
_entity.type
_entity.pdbx_description
1 polymer ?
#
loop_
_entity_poly.entity_id
_entity_poly.type
_entity_poly.pdbx_seq_one_letter_code
_entity_poly.pdbx_strand_id
1 'polypeptide(L)'
;LQPSDLIIVAGRPSMGKTAFSLNIAAHAAIDHGKGVAVFSLEMAREQLVIRMLCSEARVDAHRLRTGYLSESDWPKLTMAAGRLSEAPIFIDDTAAISVLEMRAKARRLKAEHGLDLIIVDYLQLMRGHANSDNREQEISTISRSLKALAKELQVPVIALSQLNRAVETRGKD
;
A
#
# COMPACT_ATOMS: atom_id res chain seq x y z
N LEU A 1 -10.02 1.75 -11.61
CA LEU A 1 -8.67 2.33 -11.63
C LEU A 1 -8.23 2.50 -13.07
N GLN A 2 -7.97 3.73 -13.49
CA GLN A 2 -7.51 4.01 -14.85
C GLN A 2 -5.99 4.25 -14.85
N PRO A 3 -5.27 3.89 -15.92
CA PRO A 3 -3.86 4.26 -16.08
C PRO A 3 -3.66 5.76 -15.85
N SER A 4 -2.56 6.13 -15.22
CA SER A 4 -2.18 7.52 -14.91
C SER A 4 -3.02 8.23 -13.84
N ASP A 5 -3.97 7.54 -13.19
CA ASP A 5 -4.71 8.13 -12.06
C ASP A 5 -3.91 8.15 -10.78
N LEU A 6 -4.11 9.21 -9.99
CA LEU A 6 -3.76 9.25 -8.57
C LEU A 6 -5.04 9.24 -7.76
N ILE A 7 -5.20 8.23 -6.94
CA ILE A 7 -6.35 8.01 -6.07
C ILE A 7 -5.90 8.20 -4.63
N ILE A 8 -6.51 9.15 -3.91
CA ILE A 8 -6.22 9.38 -2.50
C ILE A 8 -7.30 8.70 -1.66
N VAL A 9 -6.89 7.76 -0.81
CA VAL A 9 -7.75 7.10 0.17
C VAL A 9 -7.43 7.68 1.55
N ALA A 10 -8.28 8.60 2.00
CA ALA A 10 -8.10 9.29 3.27
C ALA A 10 -8.98 8.67 4.37
N GLY A 11 -8.47 8.63 5.58
CA GLY A 11 -9.23 8.17 6.74
C GLY A 11 -8.43 8.28 8.02
N ARG A 12 -9.13 8.19 9.15
CA ARG A 12 -8.50 8.20 10.49
C ARG A 12 -7.66 6.94 10.73
N PRO A 13 -6.76 6.96 11.73
CA PRO A 13 -6.12 5.75 12.21
C PRO A 13 -7.14 4.64 12.51
N SER A 14 -6.75 3.40 12.28
CA SER A 14 -7.58 2.20 12.57
C SER A 14 -8.90 2.07 11.78
N MET A 15 -9.14 2.90 10.76
CA MET A 15 -10.34 2.80 9.89
C MET A 15 -10.20 1.75 8.76
N GLY A 16 -9.14 0.96 8.77
CA GLY A 16 -8.97 -0.13 7.81
C GLY A 16 -8.39 0.27 6.45
N LYS A 17 -7.78 1.45 6.30
CA LYS A 17 -7.18 1.90 5.02
C LYS A 17 -6.18 0.89 4.44
N THR A 18 -5.22 0.46 5.25
CA THR A 18 -4.22 -0.55 4.85
C THR A 18 -4.88 -1.86 4.44
N ALA A 19 -5.85 -2.36 5.22
CA ALA A 19 -6.58 -3.59 4.89
C ALA A 19 -7.33 -3.46 3.55
N PHE A 20 -8.00 -2.32 3.32
CA PHE A 20 -8.68 -2.04 2.07
C PHE A 20 -7.72 -2.05 0.87
N SER A 21 -6.57 -1.36 0.99
CA SER A 21 -5.59 -1.31 -0.10
C SER A 21 -4.92 -2.66 -0.36
N LEU A 22 -4.64 -3.45 0.70
CA LEU A 22 -4.09 -4.79 0.55
C LEU A 22 -5.08 -5.76 -0.10
N ASN A 23 -6.37 -5.62 0.16
CA ASN A 23 -7.40 -6.41 -0.52
C ASN A 23 -7.46 -6.08 -2.01
N ILE A 24 -7.32 -4.80 -2.39
CA ILE A 24 -7.20 -4.41 -3.81
C ILE A 24 -5.94 -5.02 -4.43
N ALA A 25 -4.81 -4.95 -3.73
CA ALA A 25 -3.54 -5.53 -4.20
C ALA A 25 -3.65 -7.03 -4.42
N ALA A 26 -4.19 -7.76 -3.44
CA ALA A 26 -4.38 -9.21 -3.51
C ALA A 26 -5.33 -9.59 -4.66
N HIS A 27 -6.48 -8.94 -4.77
CA HIS A 27 -7.43 -9.19 -5.85
C HIS A 27 -6.82 -8.92 -7.24
N ALA A 28 -6.13 -7.80 -7.41
CA ALA A 28 -5.49 -7.47 -8.68
C ALA A 28 -4.40 -8.50 -9.05
N ALA A 29 -3.56 -8.90 -8.10
CA ALA A 29 -2.44 -9.78 -8.38
C ALA A 29 -2.84 -11.26 -8.43
N ILE A 30 -3.62 -11.75 -7.48
CA ILE A 30 -3.99 -13.17 -7.37
C ILE A 30 -5.03 -13.54 -8.43
N ASP A 31 -6.10 -12.75 -8.55
CA ASP A 31 -7.22 -13.11 -9.42
C ASP A 31 -7.05 -12.64 -10.87
N HIS A 32 -6.23 -11.60 -11.09
CA HIS A 32 -6.05 -11.00 -12.42
C HIS A 32 -4.60 -10.97 -12.91
N GLY A 33 -3.64 -11.51 -12.15
CA GLY A 33 -2.22 -11.58 -12.55
C GLY A 33 -1.56 -10.22 -12.77
N LYS A 34 -2.08 -9.14 -12.14
CA LYS A 34 -1.57 -7.79 -12.29
C LYS A 34 -0.38 -7.53 -11.38
N GLY A 35 0.68 -6.94 -11.92
CA GLY A 35 1.83 -6.52 -11.14
C GLY A 35 1.50 -5.38 -10.20
N VAL A 36 1.68 -5.58 -8.89
CA VAL A 36 1.37 -4.58 -7.85
C VAL A 36 2.61 -4.28 -7.02
N ALA A 37 2.98 -3.01 -6.93
CA ALA A 37 4.00 -2.53 -6.00
C ALA A 37 3.34 -1.88 -4.78
N VAL A 38 3.71 -2.32 -3.58
CA VAL A 38 3.25 -1.76 -2.30
C VAL A 38 4.44 -1.14 -1.58
N PHE A 39 4.43 0.18 -1.47
CA PHE A 39 5.40 0.93 -0.67
C PHE A 39 4.80 1.19 0.71
N SER A 40 5.28 0.44 1.70
CA SER A 40 4.81 0.52 3.08
C SER A 40 5.79 1.29 3.93
N LEU A 41 5.40 2.48 4.37
CA LEU A 41 6.25 3.34 5.18
C LEU A 41 5.96 3.22 6.69
N GLU A 42 4.83 2.58 7.04
CA GLU A 42 4.41 2.41 8.44
C GLU A 42 4.67 0.99 8.96
N MET A 43 4.45 -0.02 8.11
CA MET A 43 4.46 -1.42 8.51
C MET A 43 5.58 -2.20 7.82
N ALA A 44 6.21 -3.10 8.55
CA ALA A 44 7.18 -4.04 7.99
C ALA A 44 6.51 -5.00 7.01
N ARG A 45 7.26 -5.43 6.00
CA ARG A 45 6.81 -6.34 4.94
C ARG A 45 6.18 -7.62 5.48
N GLU A 46 6.77 -8.22 6.50
CA GLU A 46 6.28 -9.45 7.11
C GLU A 46 4.88 -9.28 7.69
N GLN A 47 4.59 -8.13 8.29
CA GLN A 47 3.27 -7.83 8.84
C GLN A 47 2.20 -7.71 7.75
N LEU A 48 2.56 -7.12 6.59
CA LEU A 48 1.66 -7.01 5.45
C LEU A 48 1.39 -8.39 4.83
N VAL A 49 2.43 -9.22 4.69
CA VAL A 49 2.31 -10.60 4.17
C VAL A 49 1.37 -11.41 5.06
N ILE A 50 1.55 -11.35 6.40
CA ILE A 50 0.66 -12.03 7.35
C ILE A 50 -0.79 -11.55 7.21
N ARG A 51 -1.02 -10.25 7.05
CA ARG A 51 -2.37 -9.70 6.84
C ARG A 51 -3.00 -10.22 5.55
N MET A 52 -2.27 -10.21 4.44
CA MET A 52 -2.75 -10.74 3.17
C MET A 52 -3.02 -12.23 3.25
N LEU A 53 -2.13 -13.01 3.89
CA LEU A 53 -2.28 -14.44 4.10
C LEU A 53 -3.57 -14.76 4.87
N CYS A 54 -3.79 -14.08 5.99
CA CYS A 54 -4.98 -14.28 6.82
C CYS A 54 -6.27 -13.88 6.09
N SER A 55 -6.23 -12.77 5.33
CA SER A 55 -7.37 -12.31 4.53
C SER A 55 -7.72 -13.33 3.43
N GLU A 56 -6.72 -13.80 2.69
CA GLU A 56 -6.89 -14.77 1.62
C GLU A 56 -7.38 -16.14 2.14
N ALA A 57 -6.82 -16.59 3.25
CA ALA A 57 -7.21 -17.85 3.91
C ALA A 57 -8.55 -17.76 4.66
N ARG A 58 -9.07 -16.55 4.88
CA ARG A 58 -10.22 -16.27 5.77
C ARG A 58 -10.01 -16.83 7.18
N VAL A 59 -8.81 -16.63 7.70
CA VAL A 59 -8.41 -17.04 9.05
C VAL A 59 -8.15 -15.78 9.88
N ASP A 60 -8.58 -15.80 11.13
CA ASP A 60 -8.37 -14.67 12.05
C ASP A 60 -6.87 -14.46 12.33
N ALA A 61 -6.37 -13.26 12.03
CA ALA A 61 -4.97 -12.91 12.24
C ALA A 61 -4.54 -12.94 13.71
N HIS A 62 -5.47 -12.72 14.65
CA HIS A 62 -5.19 -12.85 16.09
C HIS A 62 -4.93 -14.31 16.46
N ARG A 63 -5.73 -15.24 15.93
CA ARG A 63 -5.55 -16.68 16.15
C ARG A 63 -4.22 -17.17 15.58
N LEU A 64 -3.83 -16.71 14.39
CA LEU A 64 -2.51 -17.04 13.81
C LEU A 64 -1.39 -16.52 14.70
N ARG A 65 -1.47 -15.28 15.17
CA ARG A 65 -0.42 -14.66 15.99
C ARG A 65 -0.28 -15.29 17.38
N THR A 66 -1.39 -15.74 17.97
CA THR A 66 -1.40 -16.36 19.30
C THR A 66 -1.20 -17.87 19.28
N GLY A 67 -1.16 -18.47 18.09
CA GLY A 67 -0.98 -19.93 17.94
C GLY A 67 -2.26 -20.75 18.16
N TYR A 68 -3.40 -20.13 18.38
CA TYR A 68 -4.70 -20.82 18.59
C TYR A 68 -5.42 -21.12 17.28
N LEU A 69 -4.73 -21.80 16.36
CA LEU A 69 -5.31 -22.26 15.10
C LEU A 69 -6.06 -23.57 15.28
N SER A 70 -7.18 -23.72 14.57
CA SER A 70 -7.85 -25.02 14.45
C SER A 70 -7.14 -25.89 13.41
N GLU A 71 -7.32 -27.21 13.50
CA GLU A 71 -6.76 -28.12 12.48
C GLU A 71 -7.24 -27.77 11.07
N SER A 72 -8.47 -27.27 10.93
CA SER A 72 -9.04 -26.84 9.65
C SER A 72 -8.47 -25.53 9.10
N ASP A 73 -7.74 -24.75 9.88
CA ASP A 73 -7.13 -23.48 9.45
C ASP A 73 -5.82 -23.72 8.68
N TRP A 74 -5.07 -24.78 9.01
CA TRP A 74 -3.78 -25.10 8.39
C TRP A 74 -3.86 -25.31 6.87
N PRO A 75 -4.78 -26.16 6.34
CA PRO A 75 -4.94 -26.30 4.89
C PRO A 75 -5.29 -24.99 4.19
N LYS A 76 -6.14 -24.13 4.79
CA LYS A 76 -6.52 -22.84 4.23
C LYS A 76 -5.32 -21.90 4.12
N LEU A 77 -4.49 -21.84 5.18
CA LEU A 77 -3.27 -21.04 5.20
C LEU A 77 -2.26 -21.54 4.16
N THR A 78 -2.10 -22.86 4.02
CA THR A 78 -1.20 -23.46 3.03
C THR A 78 -1.63 -23.11 1.60
N MET A 79 -2.92 -23.25 1.30
CA MET A 79 -3.47 -22.89 -0.02
C MET A 79 -3.30 -21.39 -0.31
N ALA A 80 -3.60 -20.53 0.66
CA ALA A 80 -3.44 -19.09 0.53
C ALA A 80 -1.97 -18.69 0.33
N ALA A 81 -1.05 -19.31 1.05
CA ALA A 81 0.38 -19.11 0.88
C ALA A 81 0.86 -19.50 -0.54
N GLY A 82 0.37 -20.60 -1.08
CA GLY A 82 0.64 -21.01 -2.46
C GLY A 82 0.19 -19.93 -3.46
N ARG A 83 -1.06 -19.47 -3.37
CA ARG A 83 -1.59 -18.42 -4.26
C ARG A 83 -0.82 -17.10 -4.15
N LEU A 84 -0.48 -16.68 -2.94
CA LEU A 84 0.29 -15.45 -2.69
C LEU A 84 1.72 -15.55 -3.20
N SER A 85 2.37 -16.72 -3.12
CA SER A 85 3.75 -16.91 -3.58
C SER A 85 3.89 -16.79 -5.10
N GLU A 86 2.83 -17.08 -5.84
CA GLU A 86 2.78 -16.98 -7.31
C GLU A 86 2.31 -15.59 -7.78
N ALA A 87 1.69 -14.80 -6.89
CA ALA A 87 1.13 -13.50 -7.23
C ALA A 87 2.24 -12.44 -7.41
N PRO A 88 2.19 -11.60 -8.45
CA PRO A 88 3.18 -10.57 -8.71
C PRO A 88 2.98 -9.35 -7.80
N ILE A 89 3.17 -9.54 -6.50
CA ILE A 89 3.11 -8.49 -5.47
C ILE A 89 4.52 -8.20 -4.97
N PHE A 90 4.95 -6.95 -5.09
CA PHE A 90 6.27 -6.46 -4.69
C PHE A 90 6.11 -5.50 -3.51
N ILE A 91 6.64 -5.83 -2.36
CA ILE A 91 6.54 -5.01 -1.14
C ILE A 91 7.89 -4.38 -0.85
N ASP A 92 7.89 -3.06 -0.72
CA ASP A 92 9.04 -2.27 -0.28
C ASP A 92 8.67 -1.56 1.02
N ASP A 93 9.38 -1.86 2.10
CA ASP A 93 9.17 -1.29 3.43
C ASP A 93 10.29 -0.34 3.85
N THR A 94 10.97 0.27 2.87
CA THR A 94 11.99 1.28 3.12
C THR A 94 11.38 2.48 3.83
N ALA A 95 11.81 2.71 5.08
CA ALA A 95 11.34 3.82 5.89
C ALA A 95 11.70 5.18 5.24
N ALA A 96 10.76 6.12 5.29
CA ALA A 96 10.94 7.49 4.81
C ALA A 96 11.52 7.59 3.37
N ILE A 97 11.08 6.69 2.48
CA ILE A 97 11.48 6.71 1.06
C ILE A 97 11.10 8.05 0.40
N SER A 98 11.97 8.58 -0.42
CA SER A 98 11.66 9.75 -1.25
C SER A 98 10.89 9.35 -2.52
N VAL A 99 10.16 10.32 -3.11
CA VAL A 99 9.47 10.06 -4.39
C VAL A 99 10.46 9.69 -5.49
N LEU A 100 11.67 10.24 -5.46
CA LEU A 100 12.72 9.94 -6.44
C LEU A 100 13.19 8.47 -6.35
N GLU A 101 13.43 7.99 -5.13
CA GLU A 101 13.79 6.59 -4.89
C GLU A 101 12.66 5.64 -5.27
N MET A 102 11.42 5.98 -4.88
CA MET A 102 10.22 5.23 -5.27
C MET A 102 10.08 5.14 -6.80
N ARG A 103 10.29 6.26 -7.50
CA ARG A 103 10.26 6.33 -8.97
C ARG A 103 11.29 5.40 -9.61
N ALA A 104 12.53 5.40 -9.09
CA ALA A 104 13.59 4.53 -9.60
C ALA A 104 13.23 3.04 -9.42
N LYS A 105 12.74 2.66 -8.23
CA LYS A 105 12.31 1.29 -7.94
C LYS A 105 11.10 0.87 -8.79
N ALA A 106 10.09 1.74 -8.93
CA ALA A 106 8.89 1.46 -9.73
C ALA A 106 9.21 1.30 -11.23
N ARG A 107 10.11 2.12 -11.78
CA ARG A 107 10.61 1.98 -13.15
C ARG A 107 11.27 0.63 -13.38
N ARG A 108 12.13 0.22 -12.46
CA ARG A 108 12.81 -1.06 -12.54
C ARG A 108 11.84 -2.23 -12.48
N LEU A 109 10.91 -2.22 -11.51
CA LEU A 109 9.86 -3.24 -11.41
C LEU A 109 9.04 -3.33 -12.69
N LYS A 110 8.66 -2.18 -13.27
CA LYS A 110 7.90 -2.18 -14.52
C LYS A 110 8.67 -2.79 -15.69
N ALA A 111 9.97 -2.51 -15.79
CA ALA A 111 10.81 -3.03 -16.86
C ALA A 111 11.08 -4.53 -16.72
N GLU A 112 11.29 -5.02 -15.50
CA GLU A 112 11.69 -6.41 -15.22
C GLU A 112 10.49 -7.37 -15.11
N HIS A 113 9.38 -6.94 -14.53
CA HIS A 113 8.27 -7.81 -14.16
C HIS A 113 6.90 -7.34 -14.67
N GLY A 114 6.83 -6.13 -15.20
CA GLY A 114 5.54 -5.48 -15.44
C GLY A 114 4.95 -4.89 -14.15
N LEU A 115 4.27 -3.76 -14.28
CA LEU A 115 3.66 -3.05 -13.15
C LEU A 115 2.35 -2.41 -13.61
N ASP A 116 1.26 -2.76 -12.94
CA ASP A 116 -0.10 -2.33 -13.26
C ASP A 116 -0.75 -1.47 -12.16
N LEU A 117 -0.20 -1.49 -10.94
CA LEU A 117 -0.71 -0.74 -9.80
C LEU A 117 0.41 -0.40 -8.81
N ILE A 118 0.38 0.82 -8.27
CA ILE A 118 1.24 1.25 -7.16
C ILE A 118 0.36 1.64 -5.97
N ILE A 119 0.72 1.16 -4.78
CA ILE A 119 0.09 1.53 -3.50
C ILE A 119 1.14 2.15 -2.60
N VAL A 120 0.80 3.28 -1.97
CA VAL A 120 1.67 4.00 -1.02
C VAL A 120 0.96 4.14 0.32
N ASP A 121 1.49 3.53 1.38
CA ASP A 121 0.92 3.54 2.73
C ASP A 121 1.94 4.08 3.74
N TYR A 122 1.82 5.32 4.17
CA TYR A 122 0.94 6.43 3.80
C TYR A 122 1.77 7.70 3.51
N LEU A 123 1.20 8.65 2.78
CA LEU A 123 1.88 9.83 2.23
C LEU A 123 2.69 10.64 3.23
N GLN A 124 2.17 10.81 4.44
CA GLN A 124 2.78 11.66 5.46
C GLN A 124 4.11 11.12 6.02
N LEU A 125 4.47 9.87 5.73
CA LEU A 125 5.75 9.29 6.12
C LEU A 125 6.82 9.40 5.02
N MET A 126 6.46 9.86 3.83
CA MET A 126 7.42 10.11 2.76
C MET A 126 8.31 11.31 3.11
N ARG A 127 9.56 11.26 2.64
CA ARG A 127 10.46 12.42 2.68
C ARG A 127 10.12 13.35 1.52
N GLY A 128 9.85 14.61 1.87
CA GLY A 128 9.81 15.71 0.91
C GLY A 128 11.22 16.26 0.60
N HIS A 129 11.28 17.27 -0.24
CA HIS A 129 12.52 18.00 -0.48
C HIS A 129 12.91 18.79 0.78
N ALA A 130 14.19 18.83 1.10
CA ALA A 130 14.76 19.29 2.38
C ALA A 130 14.51 20.76 2.80
N ASN A 131 13.72 21.55 2.07
CA ASN A 131 13.56 22.98 2.25
C ASN A 131 12.10 23.45 2.45
N SER A 132 11.17 22.60 2.86
CA SER A 132 9.81 23.07 3.12
C SER A 132 9.56 23.25 4.62
N ASP A 133 9.47 24.49 5.06
CA ASP A 133 9.09 24.87 6.43
C ASP A 133 7.60 24.59 6.74
N ASN A 134 6.83 24.13 5.75
CA ASN A 134 5.40 23.88 5.86
C ASN A 134 5.04 22.46 5.39
N ARG A 135 4.55 21.66 6.33
CA ARG A 135 4.13 20.27 6.09
C ARG A 135 3.03 20.13 5.03
N GLU A 136 2.14 21.09 4.92
CA GLU A 136 1.07 21.07 3.90
C GLU A 136 1.65 21.24 2.48
N GLN A 137 2.65 22.09 2.32
CA GLN A 137 3.34 22.28 1.04
C GLN A 137 4.14 21.04 0.65
N GLU A 138 4.76 20.37 1.62
CA GLU A 138 5.48 19.12 1.41
C GLU A 138 4.55 18.01 0.89
N ILE A 139 3.39 17.80 1.55
CA ILE A 139 2.38 16.84 1.12
C ILE A 139 1.84 17.17 -0.27
N SER A 140 1.58 18.44 -0.56
CA SER A 140 1.15 18.91 -1.88
C SER A 140 2.18 18.58 -2.97
N THR A 141 3.47 18.77 -2.66
CA THR A 141 4.59 18.47 -3.57
C THR A 141 4.71 16.95 -3.79
N ILE A 142 4.60 16.16 -2.74
CA ILE A 142 4.60 14.69 -2.82
C ILE A 142 3.44 14.22 -3.71
N SER A 143 2.22 14.73 -3.49
CA SER A 143 1.04 14.36 -4.28
C SER A 143 1.21 14.68 -5.76
N ARG A 144 1.75 15.87 -6.09
CA ARG A 144 2.05 16.25 -7.48
C ARG A 144 3.09 15.32 -8.10
N SER A 145 4.11 14.96 -7.35
CA SER A 145 5.17 14.05 -7.82
C SER A 145 4.64 12.64 -8.03
N LEU A 146 3.73 12.14 -7.18
CA LEU A 146 3.06 10.85 -7.37
C LEU A 146 2.12 10.86 -8.59
N LYS A 147 1.43 11.97 -8.84
CA LYS A 147 0.63 12.11 -10.08
C LYS A 147 1.51 12.11 -11.33
N ALA A 148 2.67 12.76 -11.26
CA ALA A 148 3.65 12.72 -12.35
C ALA A 148 4.18 11.30 -12.58
N LEU A 149 4.46 10.56 -11.51
CA LEU A 149 4.87 9.15 -11.57
C LEU A 149 3.80 8.27 -12.21
N ALA A 150 2.53 8.43 -11.81
CA ALA A 150 1.40 7.69 -12.39
C ALA A 150 1.29 7.94 -13.91
N LYS A 151 1.45 9.18 -14.34
CA LYS A 151 1.42 9.55 -15.78
C LYS A 151 2.62 8.98 -16.54
N GLU A 152 3.81 9.08 -15.98
CA GLU A 152 5.04 8.60 -16.61
C GLU A 152 5.00 7.09 -16.84
N LEU A 153 4.61 6.34 -15.82
CA LEU A 153 4.54 4.88 -15.89
C LEU A 153 3.24 4.38 -16.53
N GLN A 154 2.26 5.25 -16.76
CA GLN A 154 0.91 4.87 -17.20
C GLN A 154 0.28 3.80 -16.29
N VAL A 155 0.40 4.00 -14.98
CA VAL A 155 -0.06 3.09 -13.93
C VAL A 155 -0.88 3.88 -12.91
N PRO A 156 -2.03 3.38 -12.44
CA PRO A 156 -2.73 4.01 -11.33
C PRO A 156 -1.90 3.93 -10.04
N VAL A 157 -1.96 5.00 -9.27
CA VAL A 157 -1.33 5.11 -7.94
C VAL A 157 -2.41 5.32 -6.90
N ILE A 158 -2.51 4.42 -5.93
CA ILE A 158 -3.33 4.59 -4.73
C ILE A 158 -2.42 5.08 -3.61
N ALA A 159 -2.71 6.26 -3.08
CA ALA A 159 -1.95 6.82 -1.97
C ALA A 159 -2.86 6.96 -0.74
N LEU A 160 -2.48 6.30 0.36
CA LEU A 160 -3.20 6.41 1.61
C LEU A 160 -2.81 7.69 2.33
N SER A 161 -3.78 8.32 2.96
CA SER A 161 -3.60 9.55 3.74
C SER A 161 -4.26 9.43 5.11
N GLN A 162 -3.55 9.88 6.13
CA GLN A 162 -4.08 9.90 7.49
C GLN A 162 -4.68 11.27 7.79
N LEU A 163 -5.96 11.30 8.16
CA LEU A 163 -6.63 12.54 8.56
C LEU A 163 -6.27 12.93 9.99
N ASN A 164 -5.88 14.19 10.18
CA ASN A 164 -5.62 14.76 11.50
C ASN A 164 -6.94 15.04 12.23
N ARG A 165 -6.90 14.96 13.58
CA ARG A 165 -8.04 15.31 14.44
C ARG A 165 -8.43 16.81 14.36
N ALA A 166 -7.53 17.67 13.92
CA ALA A 166 -7.76 19.12 13.82
C ALA A 166 -8.84 19.53 12.80
N VAL A 167 -9.27 18.63 11.92
CA VAL A 167 -10.35 18.91 10.95
C VAL A 167 -11.73 18.99 11.63
N GLU A 168 -11.88 18.44 12.84
CA GLU A 168 -13.15 18.46 13.58
C GLU A 168 -13.44 19.77 14.30
N THR A 169 -12.40 20.57 14.57
CA THR A 169 -12.55 21.87 15.24
C THR A 169 -12.91 22.99 14.28
N ARG A 170 -12.79 22.79 12.97
CA ARG A 170 -13.15 23.79 11.94
C ARG A 170 -14.61 23.73 11.46
N GLY A 171 -15.41 22.81 11.96
CA GLY A 171 -16.79 22.60 11.53
C GLY A 171 -17.87 22.95 12.56
N LYS A 172 -17.60 23.85 13.50
CA LYS A 172 -18.54 24.33 14.52
C LYS A 172 -18.61 25.87 14.60
N ASP A 173 -18.59 26.53 13.46
CA ASP A 173 -18.99 27.94 13.34
C ASP A 173 -20.03 28.05 12.20
#